data_75c3a1df9c02147923c050799dff48d3
#
_entry.id   75c3a1df9c02147923c050799dff48d3
#
_cell.length_a   1.000
_cell.length_b   1.000
_cell.length_c   1.000
_cell.angle_alpha   90.00
_cell.angle_beta   90.00
_cell.angle_gamma   90.00
#
_symmetry.space_group_name_H-M   'P 1'
#
loop_
_entity.id
_entity.type
_entity.pdbx_description
1 polymer ?
#
loop_
_entity_poly.entity_id
_entity_poly.type
_entity_poly.pdbx_seq_one_letter_code
_entity_poly.pdbx_strand_id
1 'polypeptide(L)'
;MTAWTGSQYETREGEVRSFTTPSPSPVTDRGFLDCYEVPDVTVLTHDSRKETFGSTYYHAYTTSNSYQKVVTHTFSYNSSTLRNYTLLYDGNKHAALWLAFVMNGESYPWSVGRNDEWAPDPAIDESWQPDLSSGYKQSGTYDRGHQCASNDRRTTSDQTKQTTYYSNMTPQLGGFNGGVWAALEGDIQKIGNACTGSTMLFVVTGPIFGSGYGTTEDKNGLKCAVPTKYFKCIMKVAYSGSTPTEAVGAAYLLDHVSGATRQNVSIDDIEELTGFNFFAHVPTELQNKAEAEVHPTSYFPMKTISTSD
;
A
#
# COMPACT_ATOMS: atom_id res chain seq x y z
N MET A 1 8.53 24.83 13.63
CA MET A 1 9.53 23.75 13.52
C MET A 1 9.52 22.97 14.81
N THR A 2 8.87 21.86 14.87
CA THR A 2 8.89 20.97 16.03
C THR A 2 10.06 20.03 15.87
N ALA A 3 11.05 20.18 16.73
CA ALA A 3 12.17 19.26 16.76
C ALA A 3 11.68 17.91 17.31
N TRP A 4 11.86 16.85 16.55
CA TRP A 4 11.60 15.49 16.98
C TRP A 4 12.55 15.13 18.14
N THR A 5 12.02 14.89 19.34
CA THR A 5 12.81 14.60 20.54
C THR A 5 12.93 13.10 20.83
N GLY A 6 12.66 12.23 19.86
CA GLY A 6 12.85 10.78 19.97
C GLY A 6 11.77 10.00 20.73
N SER A 7 10.86 10.67 21.44
CA SER A 7 9.79 9.99 22.19
C SER A 7 8.49 10.78 22.32
N GLN A 8 8.42 12.02 21.83
CA GLN A 8 7.23 12.88 21.96
C GLN A 8 7.11 13.84 20.78
N TYR A 9 5.88 14.08 20.31
CA TYR A 9 5.55 15.19 19.43
C TYR A 9 4.26 15.86 19.90
N GLU A 10 4.12 17.15 19.61
CA GLU A 10 2.89 17.89 19.91
C GLU A 10 1.91 17.78 18.76
N THR A 11 0.66 17.47 19.09
CA THR A 11 -0.45 17.57 18.15
C THR A 11 -0.93 19.03 18.05
N ARG A 12 -1.67 19.37 16.99
CA ARG A 12 -2.26 20.71 16.80
C ARG A 12 -3.14 21.19 17.95
N GLU A 13 -3.58 20.30 18.84
CA GLU A 13 -4.42 20.60 20.00
C GLU A 13 -3.64 20.67 21.33
N GLY A 14 -2.30 20.59 21.28
CA GLY A 14 -1.46 20.64 22.48
C GLY A 14 -1.44 19.34 23.29
N GLU A 15 -2.03 18.24 22.82
CA GLU A 15 -1.89 16.94 23.43
C GLU A 15 -0.52 16.34 23.10
N VAL A 16 0.23 16.03 24.16
CA VAL A 16 1.50 15.28 24.03
C VAL A 16 1.18 13.79 23.91
N ARG A 17 1.39 13.21 22.74
CA ARG A 17 1.36 11.77 22.57
C ARG A 17 2.78 11.21 22.67
N SER A 18 3.04 10.38 23.66
CA SER A 18 4.32 9.69 23.74
C SER A 18 4.28 8.47 22.80
N PHE A 19 5.21 8.45 21.86
CA PHE A 19 5.54 7.24 21.11
C PHE A 19 6.82 6.71 21.70
N THR A 20 6.79 5.50 22.24
CA THR A 20 8.02 4.77 22.47
C THR A 20 8.53 4.36 21.11
N THR A 21 9.62 4.98 20.64
CA THR A 21 10.42 4.39 19.57
C THR A 21 10.78 3.00 20.03
N PRO A 22 10.38 1.94 19.32
CA PRO A 22 10.83 0.61 19.66
C PRO A 22 12.35 0.61 19.63
N SER A 23 12.97 -0.16 20.53
CA SER A 23 14.42 -0.43 20.47
C SER A 23 14.76 -0.85 19.03
N PRO A 24 15.94 -0.46 18.51
CA PRO A 24 16.31 -0.82 17.15
C PRO A 24 16.06 -2.31 16.91
N SER A 25 15.38 -2.62 15.83
CA SER A 25 15.05 -3.99 15.47
C SER A 25 16.33 -4.84 15.42
N PRO A 26 16.35 -6.05 15.98
CA PRO A 26 17.46 -6.96 15.82
C PRO A 26 17.65 -7.46 14.37
N VAL A 27 16.72 -7.16 13.47
CA VAL A 27 16.80 -7.52 12.05
C VAL A 27 17.80 -6.62 11.36
N THR A 28 18.96 -7.19 11.02
CA THR A 28 20.04 -6.49 10.29
C THR A 28 19.78 -6.46 8.79
N ASP A 29 19.03 -7.43 8.25
CA ASP A 29 18.59 -7.47 6.86
C ASP A 29 17.11 -7.03 6.77
N ARG A 30 16.90 -5.74 6.55
CA ARG A 30 15.58 -5.16 6.34
C ARG A 30 15.11 -5.33 4.88
N GLY A 31 16.05 -5.66 3.96
CA GLY A 31 15.74 -5.92 2.56
C GLY A 31 14.91 -4.80 1.93
N PHE A 32 13.71 -5.14 1.48
CA PHE A 32 12.81 -4.20 0.81
C PHE A 32 12.02 -3.27 1.76
N LEU A 33 12.21 -3.38 3.08
CA LEU A 33 11.49 -2.51 4.04
C LEU A 33 12.01 -1.08 4.04
N ASP A 34 13.20 -0.83 3.52
CA ASP A 34 13.78 0.51 3.41
C ASP A 34 13.46 1.19 2.04
N CYS A 35 12.52 0.62 1.27
CA CYS A 35 12.00 1.28 0.08
C CYS A 35 11.17 2.51 0.46
N TYR A 36 11.24 3.56 -0.36
CA TYR A 36 10.67 4.89 -0.06
C TYR A 36 9.18 4.89 0.23
N GLU A 37 8.40 4.00 -0.37
CA GLU A 37 6.96 3.91 -0.17
C GLU A 37 6.56 3.01 1.00
N VAL A 38 7.49 2.24 1.57
CA VAL A 38 7.16 1.39 2.72
C VAL A 38 7.03 2.28 3.96
N PRO A 39 5.88 2.25 4.66
CA PRO A 39 5.71 2.97 5.90
C PRO A 39 6.73 2.55 6.96
N ASP A 40 7.09 3.47 7.84
CA ASP A 40 7.95 3.12 8.97
C ASP A 40 7.31 2.02 9.81
N VAL A 41 8.02 0.92 9.97
CA VAL A 41 7.55 -0.25 10.71
C VAL A 41 8.69 -0.94 11.44
N THR A 42 8.45 -1.22 12.72
CA THR A 42 9.38 -2.03 13.51
C THR A 42 9.09 -3.51 13.32
N VAL A 43 10.12 -4.24 12.90
CA VAL A 43 10.06 -5.68 12.72
C VAL A 43 11.03 -6.39 13.67
N LEU A 44 10.65 -7.60 14.12
CA LEU A 44 11.38 -8.37 15.11
C LEU A 44 12.15 -9.55 14.53
N THR A 45 11.57 -10.24 13.55
CA THR A 45 12.18 -11.41 12.90
C THR A 45 11.95 -11.34 11.40
N HIS A 46 12.80 -12.04 10.65
CA HIS A 46 12.68 -12.16 9.21
C HIS A 46 12.69 -13.65 8.80
N ASP A 47 11.77 -14.04 7.94
CA ASP A 47 11.71 -15.33 7.25
C ASP A 47 11.54 -15.06 5.76
N SER A 48 12.28 -15.81 4.93
CA SER A 48 12.21 -15.69 3.47
C SER A 48 12.01 -17.07 2.87
N ARG A 49 10.98 -17.22 2.04
CA ARG A 49 10.66 -18.51 1.40
C ARG A 49 10.31 -18.33 -0.06
N LYS A 50 10.52 -19.42 -0.81
CA LYS A 50 10.05 -19.51 -2.19
C LYS A 50 8.51 -19.49 -2.21
N GLU A 51 7.95 -18.67 -3.11
CA GLU A 51 6.51 -18.63 -3.32
C GLU A 51 5.99 -19.82 -4.12
N THR A 52 4.66 -19.99 -4.07
CA THR A 52 3.95 -21.01 -4.83
C THR A 52 4.09 -20.79 -6.33
N PHE A 53 4.29 -19.54 -6.78
CA PHE A 53 4.41 -19.18 -8.19
C PHE A 53 5.87 -19.02 -8.62
N GLY A 54 6.32 -19.89 -9.52
CA GLY A 54 7.60 -19.75 -10.19
C GLY A 54 8.84 -19.73 -9.29
N SER A 55 9.77 -18.82 -9.57
CA SER A 55 11.03 -18.60 -8.85
C SER A 55 10.99 -17.40 -7.91
N THR A 56 9.80 -16.89 -7.60
CA THR A 56 9.59 -15.73 -6.75
C THR A 56 9.72 -16.09 -5.27
N TYR A 57 9.93 -15.07 -4.44
CA TYR A 57 10.09 -15.20 -3.00
C TYR A 57 9.18 -14.20 -2.30
N TYR A 58 8.74 -14.58 -1.10
CA TYR A 58 8.22 -13.63 -0.12
C TYR A 58 9.20 -13.48 1.04
N HIS A 59 9.14 -12.32 1.68
CA HIS A 59 9.83 -12.00 2.92
C HIS A 59 8.79 -11.64 3.97
N ALA A 60 8.71 -12.42 5.03
CA ALA A 60 7.76 -12.22 6.10
C ALA A 60 8.49 -11.75 7.36
N TYR A 61 7.94 -10.75 8.02
CA TYR A 61 8.50 -10.17 9.23
C TYR A 61 7.43 -10.15 10.32
N THR A 62 7.80 -10.56 11.53
CA THR A 62 6.94 -10.37 12.71
C THR A 62 7.09 -8.98 13.25
N THR A 63 6.03 -8.47 13.88
CA THR A 63 6.02 -7.18 14.60
C THR A 63 5.86 -7.40 16.10
N SER A 64 5.85 -6.33 16.89
CA SER A 64 5.53 -6.39 18.31
C SER A 64 4.07 -6.80 18.58
N ASN A 65 3.17 -6.64 17.60
CA ASN A 65 1.82 -7.14 17.65
C ASN A 65 1.78 -8.57 17.09
N SER A 66 1.48 -9.57 17.93
CA SER A 66 1.47 -10.98 17.55
C SER A 66 0.42 -11.35 16.49
N TYR A 67 -0.53 -10.48 16.21
CA TYR A 67 -1.53 -10.62 15.16
C TYR A 67 -1.18 -9.85 13.87
N GLN A 68 0.02 -9.29 13.78
CA GLN A 68 0.43 -8.53 12.61
C GLN A 68 1.70 -9.10 11.99
N LYS A 69 1.73 -9.12 10.66
CA LYS A 69 2.90 -9.45 9.85
C LYS A 69 3.11 -8.41 8.77
N VAL A 70 4.36 -8.03 8.56
CA VAL A 70 4.78 -7.33 7.34
C VAL A 70 5.21 -8.36 6.33
N VAL A 71 4.73 -8.27 5.12
CA VAL A 71 5.06 -9.19 4.03
C VAL A 71 5.45 -8.43 2.79
N THR A 72 6.58 -8.81 2.20
CA THR A 72 7.02 -8.33 0.88
C THR A 72 6.99 -9.48 -0.11
N HIS A 73 6.29 -9.31 -1.23
CA HIS A 73 6.31 -10.21 -2.36
C HIS A 73 7.27 -9.71 -3.44
N THR A 74 7.98 -10.65 -4.07
CA THR A 74 8.92 -10.35 -5.15
C THR A 74 8.56 -11.13 -6.41
N PHE A 75 9.11 -10.71 -7.54
CA PHE A 75 9.02 -11.42 -8.81
C PHE A 75 10.32 -11.26 -9.59
N SER A 76 10.56 -12.17 -10.55
CA SER A 76 11.75 -12.11 -11.40
C SER A 76 11.41 -11.44 -12.73
N TYR A 77 12.23 -10.47 -13.12
CA TYR A 77 12.13 -9.78 -14.41
C TYR A 77 13.52 -9.37 -14.90
N ASN A 78 13.86 -9.67 -16.16
CA ASN A 78 15.17 -9.36 -16.75
C ASN A 78 16.37 -9.78 -15.89
N SER A 79 16.34 -11.00 -15.35
CA SER A 79 17.37 -11.58 -14.46
C SER A 79 17.55 -10.84 -13.12
N SER A 80 16.64 -9.94 -12.77
CA SER A 80 16.61 -9.23 -11.49
C SER A 80 15.43 -9.69 -10.65
N THR A 81 15.60 -9.67 -9.34
CA THR A 81 14.49 -9.83 -8.39
C THR A 81 13.97 -8.45 -8.04
N LEU A 82 12.70 -8.19 -8.38
CA LEU A 82 12.03 -6.93 -8.13
C LEU A 82 10.96 -7.11 -7.04
N ARG A 83 10.74 -6.07 -6.27
CA ARG A 83 9.64 -6.03 -5.31
C ARG A 83 8.31 -5.82 -6.04
N ASN A 84 7.31 -6.63 -5.72
CA ASN A 84 5.95 -6.43 -6.23
C ASN A 84 5.20 -5.44 -5.35
N TYR A 85 5.01 -5.78 -4.10
CA TYR A 85 4.43 -4.91 -3.07
C TYR A 85 4.87 -5.37 -1.67
N THR A 86 4.71 -4.48 -0.70
CA THR A 86 4.84 -4.78 0.72
C THR A 86 3.52 -4.43 1.40
N LEU A 87 3.08 -5.24 2.36
CA LEU A 87 1.86 -5.00 3.13
C LEU A 87 2.08 -5.25 4.62
N LEU A 88 1.27 -4.60 5.45
CA LEU A 88 1.07 -4.95 6.86
C LEU A 88 -0.28 -5.63 7.00
N TYR A 89 -0.28 -6.92 7.29
CA TYR A 89 -1.49 -7.71 7.48
C TYR A 89 -1.87 -7.78 8.95
N ASP A 90 -3.17 -7.64 9.26
CA ASP A 90 -3.72 -7.78 10.60
C ASP A 90 -4.67 -9.00 10.65
N GLY A 91 -4.27 -10.03 11.39
CA GLY A 91 -5.00 -11.28 11.52
C GLY A 91 -6.33 -11.15 12.29
N ASN A 92 -6.53 -10.09 13.09
CA ASN A 92 -7.80 -9.85 13.77
C ASN A 92 -8.84 -9.18 12.84
N LYS A 93 -8.38 -8.42 11.85
CA LYS A 93 -9.23 -7.77 10.85
C LYS A 93 -9.39 -8.60 9.60
N HIS A 94 -8.51 -9.59 9.42
CA HIS A 94 -8.40 -10.40 8.21
C HIS A 94 -8.18 -9.54 6.96
N ALA A 95 -7.31 -8.54 7.07
CA ALA A 95 -7.06 -7.54 6.04
C ALA A 95 -5.67 -6.91 6.19
N ALA A 96 -5.09 -6.44 5.08
CA ALA A 96 -3.95 -5.56 5.13
C ALA A 96 -4.39 -4.16 5.62
N LEU A 97 -3.64 -3.59 6.57
CA LEU A 97 -3.86 -2.23 7.07
C LEU A 97 -3.31 -1.18 6.10
N TRP A 98 -2.25 -1.50 5.42
CA TRP A 98 -1.71 -0.79 4.27
C TRP A 98 -1.00 -1.74 3.31
N LEU A 99 -0.90 -1.32 2.08
CA LEU A 99 -0.14 -1.97 1.02
C LEU A 99 0.62 -0.91 0.23
N ALA A 100 1.92 -1.13 0.01
CA ALA A 100 2.83 -0.17 -0.59
C ALA A 100 3.53 -0.74 -1.83
N PHE A 101 3.61 0.02 -2.91
CA PHE A 101 4.23 -0.38 -4.16
C PHE A 101 4.71 0.81 -5.01
N VAL A 102 5.64 0.54 -5.93
CA VAL A 102 6.18 1.52 -6.86
C VAL A 102 5.64 1.30 -8.27
N MET A 103 5.45 2.36 -9.02
CA MET A 103 5.08 2.34 -10.45
C MET A 103 6.08 3.16 -11.28
N ASN A 104 6.40 2.61 -12.46
CA ASN A 104 7.18 3.27 -13.49
C ASN A 104 6.95 2.49 -14.79
N GLY A 105 6.47 3.14 -15.83
CA GLY A 105 6.06 2.48 -17.08
C GLY A 105 7.18 1.80 -17.85
N GLU A 106 8.44 2.19 -17.61
CA GLU A 106 9.62 1.59 -18.22
C GLU A 106 10.13 0.38 -17.42
N SER A 107 10.22 0.51 -16.07
CA SER A 107 10.72 -0.55 -15.19
C SER A 107 9.69 -1.65 -14.94
N TYR A 108 8.39 -1.32 -15.01
CA TYR A 108 7.27 -2.22 -14.80
C TYR A 108 6.30 -2.18 -16.00
N PRO A 109 6.74 -2.57 -17.20
CA PRO A 109 5.93 -2.46 -18.40
C PRO A 109 4.71 -3.38 -18.36
N TRP A 110 3.65 -2.96 -19.01
CA TRP A 110 2.44 -3.75 -19.14
C TRP A 110 2.60 -4.81 -20.26
N SER A 111 2.91 -6.05 -19.87
CA SER A 111 3.31 -7.12 -20.82
C SER A 111 2.37 -8.32 -20.82
N VAL A 112 1.58 -8.53 -19.76
CA VAL A 112 0.72 -9.71 -19.63
C VAL A 112 -0.74 -9.36 -19.36
N GLY A 113 -1.64 -10.29 -19.62
CA GLY A 113 -3.06 -10.22 -19.30
C GLY A 113 -3.34 -10.31 -17.81
N ARG A 114 -4.56 -9.95 -17.41
CA ARG A 114 -5.07 -10.17 -16.06
C ARG A 114 -5.09 -11.67 -15.75
N ASN A 115 -4.79 -12.01 -14.51
CA ASN A 115 -4.94 -13.34 -13.95
C ASN A 115 -5.98 -13.29 -12.82
N ASP A 116 -6.84 -14.31 -12.75
CA ASP A 116 -7.87 -14.45 -11.72
C ASP A 116 -7.66 -15.77 -10.91
N GLU A 117 -6.43 -16.20 -10.73
CA GLU A 117 -6.08 -17.35 -9.90
C GLU A 117 -6.10 -16.98 -8.41
N TRP A 118 -7.30 -16.91 -7.84
CA TRP A 118 -7.54 -16.57 -6.44
C TRP A 118 -6.95 -17.61 -5.50
N ALA A 119 -6.07 -17.20 -4.59
CA ALA A 119 -5.36 -18.10 -3.69
C ALA A 119 -5.09 -17.45 -2.32
N PRO A 120 -4.93 -18.26 -1.26
CA PRO A 120 -4.37 -17.77 -0.01
C PRO A 120 -2.93 -17.29 -0.22
N ASP A 121 -2.54 -16.27 0.51
CA ASP A 121 -1.17 -15.77 0.53
C ASP A 121 -0.27 -16.75 1.31
N PRO A 122 0.78 -17.32 0.72
CA PRO A 122 1.63 -18.29 1.38
C PRO A 122 2.44 -17.72 2.56
N ALA A 123 2.54 -16.39 2.65
CA ALA A 123 3.27 -15.69 3.70
C ALA A 123 2.44 -15.42 4.96
N ILE A 124 1.12 -15.54 4.86
CA ILE A 124 0.18 -15.26 5.95
C ILE A 124 -0.35 -16.57 6.53
N ASP A 125 -0.53 -16.63 7.84
CA ASP A 125 -1.10 -17.80 8.51
C ASP A 125 -2.49 -18.14 7.94
N GLU A 126 -2.73 -19.40 7.63
CA GLU A 126 -3.97 -19.83 7.00
C GLU A 126 -5.21 -19.45 7.84
N SER A 127 -5.10 -19.54 9.17
CA SER A 127 -6.18 -19.17 10.10
C SER A 127 -6.48 -17.65 10.12
N TRP A 128 -5.60 -16.83 9.60
CA TRP A 128 -5.77 -15.38 9.52
C TRP A 128 -6.42 -14.92 8.22
N GLN A 129 -6.45 -15.78 7.22
CA GLN A 129 -6.94 -15.41 5.89
C GLN A 129 -8.36 -15.89 5.67
N PRO A 130 -9.24 -15.06 5.08
CA PRO A 130 -10.53 -15.53 4.60
C PRO A 130 -10.35 -16.43 3.38
N ASP A 131 -11.20 -17.44 3.22
CA ASP A 131 -11.28 -18.17 1.96
C ASP A 131 -12.21 -17.43 0.98
N LEU A 132 -11.60 -16.69 0.08
CA LEU A 132 -12.30 -15.89 -0.92
C LEU A 132 -12.40 -16.57 -2.30
N SER A 133 -12.21 -17.89 -2.39
CA SER A 133 -12.32 -18.61 -3.67
C SER A 133 -13.68 -18.39 -4.36
N SER A 134 -14.76 -18.23 -3.60
CA SER A 134 -16.11 -17.85 -4.08
C SER A 134 -16.54 -16.42 -3.71
N GLY A 135 -15.62 -15.60 -3.19
CA GLY A 135 -15.92 -14.26 -2.69
C GLY A 135 -16.45 -14.25 -1.27
N TYR A 136 -16.99 -13.09 -0.84
CA TYR A 136 -17.65 -12.96 0.45
C TYR A 136 -19.05 -13.58 0.40
N LYS A 137 -19.53 -14.11 1.56
CA LYS A 137 -20.77 -14.87 1.66
C LYS A 137 -22.02 -14.06 1.28
N GLN A 138 -21.99 -12.77 1.51
CA GLN A 138 -23.00 -11.82 1.05
C GLN A 138 -22.70 -11.40 -0.41
N SER A 139 -22.68 -12.38 -1.32
CA SER A 139 -22.41 -12.14 -2.73
C SER A 139 -23.39 -11.09 -3.31
N GLY A 140 -22.85 -10.16 -4.09
CA GLY A 140 -23.60 -9.02 -4.62
C GLY A 140 -23.63 -7.79 -3.71
N THR A 141 -23.20 -7.90 -2.45
CA THR A 141 -23.01 -6.74 -1.57
C THR A 141 -21.56 -6.31 -1.54
N TYR A 142 -20.64 -7.27 -1.34
CA TYR A 142 -19.21 -7.00 -1.27
C TYR A 142 -18.44 -7.77 -2.34
N ASP A 143 -17.61 -7.04 -3.07
CA ASP A 143 -16.61 -7.56 -3.98
C ASP A 143 -15.32 -7.90 -3.22
N ARG A 144 -14.47 -8.72 -3.83
CA ARG A 144 -13.06 -8.84 -3.48
C ARG A 144 -12.33 -7.58 -3.94
N GLY A 145 -12.36 -6.55 -3.11
CA GLY A 145 -11.76 -5.25 -3.42
C GLY A 145 -10.24 -5.29 -3.30
N HIS A 146 -9.55 -5.02 -4.40
CA HIS A 146 -8.09 -4.96 -4.41
C HIS A 146 -7.57 -3.73 -3.68
N GLN A 147 -6.49 -3.90 -2.90
CA GLN A 147 -5.67 -2.77 -2.43
C GLN A 147 -4.68 -2.36 -3.52
N CYS A 148 -3.87 -3.28 -4.01
CA CYS A 148 -3.06 -3.11 -5.22
C CYS A 148 -3.84 -3.67 -6.41
N ALA A 149 -4.25 -2.80 -7.33
CA ALA A 149 -5.01 -3.20 -8.49
C ALA A 149 -4.22 -4.17 -9.39
N SER A 150 -4.88 -5.20 -9.92
CA SER A 150 -4.25 -6.15 -10.85
C SER A 150 -3.65 -5.43 -12.07
N ASN A 151 -4.28 -4.36 -12.53
CA ASN A 151 -3.78 -3.58 -13.67
C ASN A 151 -2.47 -2.83 -13.39
N ASP A 152 -2.12 -2.60 -12.12
CA ASP A 152 -0.86 -1.94 -11.75
C ASP A 152 0.33 -2.92 -11.76
N ARG A 153 0.08 -4.23 -11.85
CA ARG A 153 1.04 -5.31 -11.68
C ARG A 153 1.00 -6.31 -12.84
N ARG A 154 1.39 -5.89 -14.05
CA ARG A 154 1.22 -6.67 -15.29
C ARG A 154 2.52 -6.85 -16.09
N THR A 155 3.67 -6.79 -15.43
CA THR A 155 4.96 -7.02 -16.07
C THR A 155 5.19 -8.50 -16.35
N THR A 156 4.85 -9.38 -15.40
CA THR A 156 4.95 -10.83 -15.54
C THR A 156 3.70 -11.52 -15.01
N SER A 157 3.49 -12.78 -15.42
CA SER A 157 2.40 -13.61 -14.89
C SER A 157 2.49 -13.79 -13.38
N ASP A 158 3.70 -14.03 -12.84
CA ASP A 158 3.91 -14.22 -11.40
C ASP A 158 3.56 -12.95 -10.62
N GLN A 159 3.98 -11.78 -11.13
CA GLN A 159 3.62 -10.49 -10.56
C GLN A 159 2.10 -10.30 -10.49
N THR A 160 1.39 -10.62 -11.58
CA THR A 160 -0.07 -10.47 -11.66
C THR A 160 -0.78 -11.45 -10.74
N LYS A 161 -0.33 -12.71 -10.65
CA LYS A 161 -0.90 -13.73 -9.76
C LYS A 161 -0.88 -13.33 -8.30
N GLN A 162 0.20 -12.68 -7.85
CA GLN A 162 0.30 -12.19 -6.47
C GLN A 162 -0.78 -11.14 -6.15
N THR A 163 -1.31 -10.42 -7.13
CA THR A 163 -2.41 -9.46 -6.88
C THR A 163 -3.73 -10.14 -6.52
N THR A 164 -3.90 -11.44 -6.80
CA THR A 164 -5.10 -12.21 -6.45
C THR A 164 -4.99 -12.96 -5.13
N TYR A 165 -3.92 -12.76 -4.37
CA TYR A 165 -3.84 -13.24 -2.99
C TYR A 165 -4.93 -12.61 -2.11
N TYR A 166 -5.50 -13.42 -1.21
CA TYR A 166 -6.56 -12.95 -0.29
C TYR A 166 -6.07 -11.86 0.64
N SER A 167 -4.77 -11.81 0.94
CA SER A 167 -4.14 -10.74 1.73
C SER A 167 -4.24 -9.35 1.08
N ASN A 168 -4.37 -9.29 -0.25
CA ASN A 168 -4.58 -8.06 -1.01
C ASN A 168 -6.05 -7.62 -1.09
N MET A 169 -6.98 -8.39 -0.48
CA MET A 169 -8.42 -8.17 -0.60
C MET A 169 -9.04 -7.60 0.66
N THR A 170 -10.01 -6.72 0.47
CA THR A 170 -10.94 -6.28 1.52
C THR A 170 -12.37 -6.30 1.01
N PRO A 171 -13.38 -6.40 1.90
CA PRO A 171 -14.77 -6.28 1.49
C PRO A 171 -15.05 -4.88 0.96
N GLN A 172 -15.31 -4.73 -0.32
CA GLN A 172 -15.71 -3.46 -0.94
C GLN A 172 -17.13 -3.55 -1.51
N LEU A 173 -17.97 -2.54 -1.22
CA LEU A 173 -19.28 -2.41 -1.86
C LEU A 173 -19.11 -2.38 -3.38
N GLY A 174 -19.91 -3.15 -4.13
CA GLY A 174 -19.78 -3.25 -5.59
C GLY A 174 -19.84 -1.89 -6.30
N GLY A 175 -20.76 -1.02 -5.88
CA GLY A 175 -20.87 0.35 -6.44
C GLY A 175 -19.69 1.28 -6.08
N PHE A 176 -19.00 1.02 -4.97
CA PHE A 176 -17.76 1.71 -4.60
C PHE A 176 -16.58 1.17 -5.41
N ASN A 177 -16.40 -0.16 -5.40
CA ASN A 177 -15.30 -0.85 -6.08
C ASN A 177 -15.27 -0.58 -7.59
N GLY A 178 -16.39 -0.84 -8.28
CA GLY A 178 -16.51 -0.61 -9.72
C GLY A 178 -16.73 0.87 -10.11
N GLY A 179 -16.93 1.76 -9.14
CA GLY A 179 -17.21 3.19 -9.33
C GLY A 179 -16.00 4.07 -9.04
N VAL A 180 -16.08 4.82 -7.94
CA VAL A 180 -15.07 5.84 -7.59
C VAL A 180 -13.68 5.25 -7.33
N TRP A 181 -13.62 4.02 -6.77
CA TRP A 181 -12.34 3.35 -6.51
C TRP A 181 -11.64 2.97 -7.82
N ALA A 182 -12.32 2.29 -8.73
CA ALA A 182 -11.79 1.96 -10.05
C ALA A 182 -11.37 3.19 -10.86
N ALA A 183 -12.13 4.30 -10.75
CA ALA A 183 -11.78 5.56 -11.39
C ALA A 183 -10.48 6.15 -10.82
N LEU A 184 -10.30 6.11 -9.48
CA LEU A 184 -9.05 6.55 -8.84
C LEU A 184 -7.86 5.67 -9.23
N GLU A 185 -8.04 4.34 -9.26
CA GLU A 185 -7.02 3.41 -9.73
C GLU A 185 -6.60 3.72 -11.17
N GLY A 186 -7.56 3.95 -12.07
CA GLY A 186 -7.28 4.30 -13.46
C GLY A 186 -6.51 5.62 -13.61
N ASP A 187 -6.77 6.62 -12.77
CA ASP A 187 -6.03 7.88 -12.78
C ASP A 187 -4.60 7.69 -12.28
N ILE A 188 -4.41 6.98 -11.17
CA ILE A 188 -3.08 6.69 -10.60
C ILE A 188 -2.26 5.82 -11.56
N GLN A 189 -2.88 4.85 -12.23
CA GLN A 189 -2.24 4.04 -13.25
C GLN A 189 -1.68 4.89 -14.42
N LYS A 190 -2.45 5.88 -14.88
CA LYS A 190 -1.97 6.81 -15.93
C LYS A 190 -0.74 7.60 -15.46
N ILE A 191 -0.76 8.08 -14.20
CA ILE A 191 0.37 8.79 -13.60
C ILE A 191 1.60 7.87 -13.51
N GLY A 192 1.44 6.66 -12.99
CA GLY A 192 2.50 5.69 -12.82
C GLY A 192 3.11 5.23 -14.15
N ASN A 193 2.27 4.97 -15.16
CA ASN A 193 2.72 4.58 -16.50
C ASN A 193 3.45 5.73 -17.23
N ALA A 194 3.16 6.98 -16.90
CA ALA A 194 3.86 8.14 -17.43
C ALA A 194 5.20 8.40 -16.72
N CYS A 195 5.47 7.76 -15.59
CA CYS A 195 6.79 7.79 -14.94
C CYS A 195 7.77 6.93 -15.74
N THR A 196 8.85 7.51 -16.21
CA THR A 196 9.90 6.85 -17.00
C THR A 196 11.28 7.41 -16.63
N GLY A 197 12.35 6.73 -16.99
CA GLY A 197 13.71 7.17 -16.70
C GLY A 197 13.94 7.41 -15.22
N SER A 198 14.20 8.65 -14.86
CA SER A 198 14.53 9.09 -13.50
C SER A 198 13.33 9.49 -12.65
N THR A 199 12.10 9.10 -13.01
CA THR A 199 10.91 9.41 -12.21
C THR A 199 10.21 8.13 -11.73
N MET A 200 9.77 8.10 -10.47
CA MET A 200 9.02 6.98 -9.88
C MET A 200 7.73 7.51 -9.24
N LEU A 201 6.67 6.73 -9.29
CA LEU A 201 5.47 6.95 -8.50
C LEU A 201 5.41 5.93 -7.38
N PHE A 202 5.48 6.38 -6.15
CA PHE A 202 5.26 5.57 -4.95
C PHE A 202 3.80 5.65 -4.54
N VAL A 203 3.23 4.50 -4.16
CA VAL A 203 1.82 4.38 -3.78
C VAL A 203 1.72 3.63 -2.47
N VAL A 204 0.95 4.19 -1.53
CA VAL A 204 0.49 3.49 -0.33
C VAL A 204 -1.04 3.56 -0.30
N THR A 205 -1.69 2.45 -0.04
CA THR A 205 -3.15 2.34 -0.04
C THR A 205 -3.61 1.46 1.09
N GLY A 206 -4.80 1.69 1.59
CA GLY A 206 -5.34 0.85 2.66
C GLY A 206 -6.76 1.18 3.08
N PRO A 207 -7.35 0.29 3.88
CA PRO A 207 -8.63 0.51 4.53
C PRO A 207 -8.45 1.30 5.83
N ILE A 208 -9.50 2.04 6.23
CA ILE A 208 -9.63 2.62 7.56
C ILE A 208 -10.82 1.96 8.25
N PHE A 209 -10.58 1.37 9.42
CA PHE A 209 -11.60 0.76 10.26
C PHE A 209 -11.98 1.75 11.37
N GLY A 210 -13.03 2.54 11.12
CA GLY A 210 -13.56 3.47 12.12
C GLY A 210 -14.21 2.76 13.31
N SER A 211 -14.55 3.51 14.34
CA SER A 211 -15.30 2.97 15.49
C SER A 211 -16.60 2.31 15.03
N GLY A 212 -16.87 1.07 15.51
CA GLY A 212 -18.08 0.34 15.17
C GLY A 212 -18.17 -0.17 13.73
N TYR A 213 -17.04 -0.45 13.08
CA TYR A 213 -17.05 -1.07 11.76
C TYR A 213 -17.82 -2.39 11.76
N GLY A 214 -18.51 -2.68 10.64
CA GLY A 214 -19.26 -3.92 10.45
C GLY A 214 -18.36 -5.10 10.09
N THR A 215 -18.96 -6.27 9.93
CA THR A 215 -18.29 -7.47 9.43
C THR A 215 -19.11 -8.14 8.34
N THR A 216 -18.41 -8.81 7.42
CA THR A 216 -18.98 -9.79 6.49
C THR A 216 -18.31 -11.13 6.70
N GLU A 217 -18.80 -12.19 6.09
CA GLU A 217 -18.22 -13.52 6.23
C GLU A 217 -17.60 -14.00 4.92
N ASP A 218 -16.55 -14.79 5.05
CA ASP A 218 -16.07 -15.63 3.94
C ASP A 218 -17.01 -16.85 3.77
N LYS A 219 -16.71 -17.73 2.83
CA LYS A 219 -17.52 -18.93 2.59
C LYS A 219 -17.59 -19.88 3.78
N ASN A 220 -16.60 -19.85 4.69
CA ASN A 220 -16.48 -20.75 5.84
C ASN A 220 -17.04 -20.11 7.14
N GLY A 221 -17.50 -18.86 7.08
CA GLY A 221 -18.06 -18.13 8.21
C GLY A 221 -17.03 -17.34 9.03
N LEU A 222 -15.79 -17.17 8.51
CA LEU A 222 -14.81 -16.27 9.11
C LEU A 222 -15.27 -14.83 8.94
N LYS A 223 -15.35 -14.08 10.06
CA LYS A 223 -15.83 -12.69 10.07
C LYS A 223 -14.73 -11.72 9.70
N CYS A 224 -14.80 -11.18 8.47
CA CYS A 224 -13.88 -10.17 7.97
C CYS A 224 -14.37 -8.77 8.29
N ALA A 225 -13.51 -7.91 8.79
CA ALA A 225 -13.83 -6.51 9.07
C ALA A 225 -14.18 -5.77 7.77
N VAL A 226 -15.27 -4.98 7.80
CA VAL A 226 -15.67 -4.10 6.68
C VAL A 226 -15.14 -2.69 6.96
N PRO A 227 -14.27 -2.14 6.12
CA PRO A 227 -13.74 -0.80 6.30
C PRO A 227 -14.85 0.27 6.23
N THR A 228 -14.67 1.36 6.96
CA THR A 228 -15.55 2.53 6.88
C THR A 228 -15.09 3.54 5.84
N LYS A 229 -13.78 3.57 5.57
CA LYS A 229 -13.15 4.44 4.56
C LYS A 229 -11.99 3.70 3.89
N TYR A 230 -11.53 4.26 2.77
CA TYR A 230 -10.31 3.87 2.08
C TYR A 230 -9.44 5.08 1.77
N PHE A 231 -8.14 4.88 1.73
CA PHE A 231 -7.19 5.90 1.30
C PHE A 231 -6.25 5.39 0.20
N LYS A 232 -5.74 6.32 -0.61
CA LYS A 232 -4.55 6.16 -1.45
C LYS A 232 -3.68 7.39 -1.31
N CYS A 233 -2.43 7.19 -0.87
CA CYS A 233 -1.38 8.20 -0.86
C CYS A 233 -0.44 7.92 -2.03
N ILE A 234 -0.06 8.95 -2.76
CA ILE A 234 0.91 8.86 -3.85
C ILE A 234 1.99 9.92 -3.67
N MET A 235 3.22 9.56 -4.01
CA MET A 235 4.35 10.48 -4.05
C MET A 235 5.14 10.22 -5.32
N LYS A 236 5.19 11.23 -6.21
CA LYS A 236 6.04 11.20 -7.40
C LYS A 236 7.39 11.79 -7.06
N VAL A 237 8.46 11.02 -7.28
CA VAL A 237 9.82 11.40 -6.96
C VAL A 237 10.65 11.44 -8.23
N ALA A 238 11.43 12.49 -8.40
CA ALA A 238 12.44 12.62 -9.46
C ALA A 238 13.84 12.41 -8.89
N TYR A 239 14.71 11.86 -9.71
CA TYR A 239 16.08 11.50 -9.35
C TYR A 239 17.10 12.11 -10.29
N SER A 240 18.27 12.47 -9.73
CA SER A 240 19.52 12.68 -10.47
C SER A 240 20.47 11.53 -10.09
N GLY A 241 20.69 10.60 -11.01
CA GLY A 241 21.34 9.32 -10.68
C GLY A 241 20.49 8.54 -9.64
N SER A 242 21.04 8.26 -8.46
CA SER A 242 20.35 7.60 -7.34
C SER A 242 19.81 8.58 -6.28
N THR A 243 20.01 9.89 -6.46
CA THR A 243 19.65 10.88 -5.46
C THR A 243 18.28 11.48 -5.78
N PRO A 244 17.29 11.42 -4.86
CA PRO A 244 16.03 12.15 -4.99
C PRO A 244 16.30 13.67 -5.03
N THR A 245 15.67 14.35 -5.98
CA THR A 245 15.84 15.80 -6.18
C THR A 245 14.56 16.59 -6.03
N GLU A 246 13.42 15.95 -6.26
CA GLU A 246 12.11 16.56 -6.13
C GLU A 246 11.09 15.49 -5.71
N ALA A 247 10.13 15.87 -4.89
CA ALA A 247 8.98 15.04 -4.53
C ALA A 247 7.69 15.88 -4.56
N VAL A 248 6.61 15.29 -5.04
CA VAL A 248 5.27 15.86 -5.04
C VAL A 248 4.29 14.81 -4.54
N GLY A 249 3.54 15.14 -3.50
CA GLY A 249 2.61 14.24 -2.83
C GLY A 249 1.14 14.55 -3.10
N ALA A 250 0.28 13.58 -2.95
CA ALA A 250 -1.16 13.73 -2.85
C ALA A 250 -1.77 12.54 -2.13
N ALA A 251 -2.90 12.79 -1.44
CA ALA A 251 -3.69 11.74 -0.84
C ALA A 251 -5.18 11.89 -1.17
N TYR A 252 -5.85 10.76 -1.20
CA TYR A 252 -7.27 10.64 -1.53
C TYR A 252 -7.96 9.82 -0.44
N LEU A 253 -8.98 10.42 0.18
CA LEU A 253 -9.82 9.78 1.20
C LEU A 253 -11.22 9.57 0.64
N LEU A 254 -11.78 8.38 0.85
CA LEU A 254 -13.09 8.00 0.34
C LEU A 254 -13.91 7.30 1.43
N ASP A 255 -15.13 7.76 1.66
CA ASP A 255 -16.08 7.02 2.48
C ASP A 255 -16.49 5.72 1.77
N HIS A 256 -16.56 4.61 2.49
CA HIS A 256 -16.94 3.32 1.93
C HIS A 256 -18.46 3.21 1.77
N VAL A 257 -19.01 3.98 0.85
CA VAL A 257 -20.44 4.00 0.50
C VAL A 257 -20.62 4.02 -1.01
N SER A 258 -21.75 3.53 -1.50
CA SER A 258 -22.11 3.67 -2.92
C SER A 258 -22.31 5.14 -3.26
N GLY A 259 -21.73 5.58 -4.39
CA GLY A 259 -21.79 6.97 -4.81
C GLY A 259 -20.86 7.91 -4.03
N ALA A 260 -19.88 7.36 -3.31
CA ALA A 260 -18.84 8.14 -2.65
C ALA A 260 -18.15 9.11 -3.61
N THR A 261 -17.69 10.23 -3.06
CA THR A 261 -16.85 11.20 -3.77
C THR A 261 -15.42 11.13 -3.24
N ARG A 262 -14.47 11.40 -4.11
CA ARG A 262 -13.05 11.50 -3.77
C ARG A 262 -12.80 12.81 -3.03
N GLN A 263 -12.23 12.74 -1.84
CA GLN A 263 -11.73 13.89 -1.10
C GLN A 263 -10.21 13.97 -1.32
N ASN A 264 -9.74 15.11 -1.80
CA ASN A 264 -8.30 15.38 -1.86
C ASN A 264 -7.88 15.92 -0.50
N VAL A 265 -6.92 15.28 0.12
CA VAL A 265 -6.37 15.60 1.43
C VAL A 265 -4.84 15.56 1.36
N SER A 266 -4.16 15.99 2.40
CA SER A 266 -2.71 15.80 2.51
C SER A 266 -2.36 14.38 2.93
N ILE A 267 -1.11 13.96 2.72
CA ILE A 267 -0.61 12.69 3.26
C ILE A 267 -0.60 12.78 4.78
N ASP A 268 -0.20 13.91 5.36
CA ASP A 268 -0.24 14.18 6.80
C ASP A 268 -1.63 13.90 7.41
N ASP A 269 -2.72 14.29 6.71
CA ASP A 269 -4.09 14.01 7.18
C ASP A 269 -4.39 12.51 7.26
N ILE A 270 -3.85 11.72 6.32
CA ILE A 270 -4.02 10.26 6.34
C ILE A 270 -3.15 9.62 7.43
N GLU A 271 -1.95 10.13 7.65
CA GLU A 271 -1.07 9.68 8.73
C GLU A 271 -1.69 9.92 10.11
N GLU A 272 -2.31 11.09 10.31
CA GLU A 272 -3.05 11.39 11.53
C GLU A 272 -4.22 10.42 11.75
N LEU A 273 -4.97 10.09 10.68
CA LEU A 273 -6.10 9.15 10.75
C LEU A 273 -5.68 7.70 10.99
N THR A 274 -4.52 7.28 10.49
CA THR A 274 -4.09 5.87 10.50
C THR A 274 -3.07 5.56 11.57
N GLY A 275 -2.31 6.56 12.02
CA GLY A 275 -1.19 6.41 12.95
C GLY A 275 0.07 5.82 12.32
N PHE A 276 0.14 5.72 10.98
CA PHE A 276 1.33 5.28 10.24
C PHE A 276 2.11 6.49 9.76
N ASN A 277 3.43 6.35 9.59
CA ASN A 277 4.30 7.31 8.92
C ASN A 277 4.65 6.73 7.54
N PHE A 278 4.10 7.32 6.49
CA PHE A 278 4.30 6.93 5.11
C PHE A 278 5.55 7.58 4.53
N PHE A 279 6.07 7.00 3.45
CA PHE A 279 7.24 7.52 2.72
C PHE A 279 8.45 7.89 3.61
N ALA A 280 8.56 7.25 4.78
CA ALA A 280 9.52 7.56 5.84
C ALA A 280 11.01 7.50 5.41
N HIS A 281 11.30 6.87 4.29
CA HIS A 281 12.65 6.72 3.75
C HIS A 281 12.99 7.76 2.65
N VAL A 282 12.05 8.59 2.27
CA VAL A 282 12.29 9.77 1.40
C VAL A 282 13.08 10.81 2.22
N PRO A 283 14.07 11.52 1.63
CA PRO A 283 14.79 12.56 2.36
C PRO A 283 13.83 13.56 3.03
N THR A 284 14.04 13.82 4.32
CA THR A 284 13.08 14.53 5.19
C THR A 284 12.57 15.85 4.63
N GLU A 285 13.42 16.67 3.99
CA GLU A 285 12.99 17.95 3.43
C GLU A 285 12.01 17.77 2.27
N LEU A 286 12.23 16.76 1.42
CA LEU A 286 11.33 16.43 0.31
C LEU A 286 10.04 15.78 0.82
N GLN A 287 10.17 14.88 1.80
CA GLN A 287 9.06 14.20 2.45
C GLN A 287 8.10 15.23 3.07
N ASN A 288 8.56 16.02 4.03
CA ASN A 288 7.73 16.99 4.76
C ASN A 288 7.00 17.98 3.81
N LYS A 289 7.67 18.40 2.73
CA LYS A 289 7.04 19.27 1.73
C LYS A 289 5.94 18.54 0.99
N ALA A 290 6.22 17.34 0.47
CA ALA A 290 5.30 16.58 -0.36
C ALA A 290 4.09 16.06 0.45
N GLU A 291 4.27 15.72 1.72
CA GLU A 291 3.21 15.19 2.58
C GLU A 291 2.17 16.25 2.97
N ALA A 292 2.59 17.51 3.08
CA ALA A 292 1.69 18.62 3.37
C ALA A 292 0.87 19.11 2.15
N GLU A 293 1.19 18.63 0.95
CA GLU A 293 0.55 19.10 -0.30
C GLU A 293 -0.82 18.40 -0.52
N VAL A 294 -1.76 19.16 -1.10
CA VAL A 294 -3.09 18.66 -1.49
C VAL A 294 -3.28 18.87 -2.98
N HIS A 295 -3.28 17.77 -3.74
CA HIS A 295 -3.39 17.82 -5.20
C HIS A 295 -4.44 16.85 -5.74
N PRO A 296 -5.23 17.25 -6.77
CA PRO A 296 -6.04 16.31 -7.54
C PRO A 296 -5.13 15.46 -8.46
N THR A 297 -5.61 14.29 -8.87
CA THR A 297 -4.87 13.42 -9.82
C THR A 297 -4.49 14.13 -11.11
N SER A 298 -5.28 15.11 -11.56
CA SER A 298 -5.01 15.91 -12.75
C SER A 298 -3.77 16.81 -12.65
N TYR A 299 -3.22 17.01 -11.46
CA TYR A 299 -2.00 17.79 -11.25
C TYR A 299 -0.76 17.07 -11.79
N PHE A 300 -0.68 15.76 -11.68
CA PHE A 300 0.52 14.96 -11.92
C PHE A 300 0.93 14.80 -13.39
N PRO A 301 0.03 14.70 -14.38
CA PRO A 301 0.42 14.57 -15.79
C PRO A 301 1.13 15.80 -16.33
N MET A 302 0.94 16.97 -15.73
CA MET A 302 1.27 18.27 -16.32
C MET A 302 2.68 18.78 -16.04
N LYS A 303 3.47 18.13 -15.20
CA LYS A 303 4.88 18.49 -15.00
C LYS A 303 5.79 17.39 -15.52
N THR A 304 6.23 17.50 -16.76
CA THR A 304 7.58 17.09 -17.14
C THR A 304 8.50 17.94 -16.27
N ILE A 305 9.19 17.32 -15.32
CA ILE A 305 10.28 17.97 -14.62
C ILE A 305 11.31 18.23 -15.71
N SER A 306 11.41 19.48 -16.16
CA SER A 306 12.42 19.86 -17.14
C SER A 306 13.76 19.74 -16.41
N THR A 307 14.55 18.75 -16.80
CA THR A 307 15.99 18.78 -16.58
C THR A 307 16.54 19.92 -17.45
N SER A 308 16.38 21.15 -17.03
CA SER A 308 17.09 22.27 -17.66
C SER A 308 18.29 22.57 -16.82
N ASP A 309 19.43 22.22 -17.45
CA ASP A 309 20.80 22.67 -17.29
C ASP A 309 21.51 22.52 -15.94
#